data_7d233c0f692f34f0770d4a42f33e49f9
#
_entry.id   7d233c0f692f34f0770d4a42f33e49f9
#
_cell.length_a   1.000
_cell.length_b   1.000
_cell.length_c   1.000
_cell.angle_alpha   90.00
_cell.angle_beta   90.00
_cell.angle_gamma   90.00
#
_symmetry.space_group_name_H-M   'P 1'
#
loop_
_entity.id
_entity.type
_entity.pdbx_description
1 polymer ?
#
loop_
_entity_poly.entity_id
_entity_poly.type
_entity_poly.pdbx_seq_one_letter_code
_entity_poly.pdbx_strand_id
1 'polypeptide(L)'
;MAELKIGEISKPRFEFRSFGQCFCEAHKRMARLSVPVPEKVWERESDEIYIISRKNDINNTKIRNGKMDIKTYVQTVDGLEQWNPLMKGEFPISRAVLENEVFPAFMVEMPALDKDEYTYEEFIGMVKANPDLAAVRVHKQRFGYMVNNTIC
;
A
#
# COMPACT_ATOMS: atom_id res chain seq x y z
N MET A 1 21.34 -14.16 -5.74
CA MET A 1 20.76 -12.86 -5.32
C MET A 1 19.79 -12.44 -6.42
N ALA A 2 18.50 -12.32 -6.12
CA ALA A 2 17.53 -11.85 -7.11
C ALA A 2 17.84 -10.38 -7.42
N GLU A 3 18.03 -10.05 -8.67
CA GLU A 3 18.25 -8.70 -9.15
C GLU A 3 16.98 -7.88 -8.94
N LEU A 4 17.04 -6.80 -8.17
CA LEU A 4 15.94 -5.89 -7.94
C LEU A 4 15.66 -5.14 -9.25
N LYS A 5 14.65 -5.58 -9.99
CA LYS A 5 14.32 -5.01 -11.32
C LYS A 5 13.52 -3.71 -11.28
N ILE A 6 13.12 -3.19 -10.13
CA ILE A 6 12.21 -2.06 -10.04
C ILE A 6 12.67 -1.11 -8.95
N GLY A 7 13.20 0.04 -9.38
CA GLY A 7 13.61 1.14 -8.53
C GLY A 7 14.72 0.77 -7.55
N GLU A 8 15.83 1.47 -7.59
CA GLU A 8 16.89 1.29 -6.59
C GLU A 8 16.35 1.65 -5.21
N ILE A 9 16.05 0.63 -4.40
CA ILE A 9 15.75 0.82 -3.00
C ILE A 9 17.05 0.70 -2.25
N SER A 10 17.57 1.84 -1.81
CA SER A 10 18.78 1.89 -1.01
C SER A 10 18.68 1.10 0.31
N LYS A 11 17.45 0.85 0.79
CA LYS A 11 17.18 0.04 1.99
C LYS A 11 15.88 -0.75 1.80
N PRO A 12 15.92 -2.08 1.73
CA PRO A 12 14.71 -2.91 1.70
C PRO A 12 13.88 -2.68 2.97
N ARG A 13 12.55 -2.69 2.82
CA ARG A 13 11.61 -2.56 3.94
C ARG A 13 10.97 -3.91 4.20
N PHE A 14 11.10 -4.37 5.43
CA PHE A 14 10.51 -5.61 5.90
C PHE A 14 9.33 -5.30 6.81
N GLU A 15 8.28 -6.09 6.70
CA GLU A 15 7.07 -5.98 7.49
C GLU A 15 6.74 -7.35 8.10
N PHE A 16 6.50 -7.39 9.41
CA PHE A 16 5.84 -8.54 10.03
C PHE A 16 4.33 -8.30 9.98
N ARG A 17 3.58 -9.30 9.53
CA ARG A 17 2.12 -9.23 9.46
C ARG A 17 1.49 -10.31 10.30
N SER A 18 0.50 -9.92 11.07
CA SER A 18 -0.36 -10.83 11.82
C SER A 18 -1.80 -10.33 11.74
N PHE A 19 -2.73 -11.25 11.76
CA PHE A 19 -4.16 -10.94 11.68
C PHE A 19 -4.86 -11.48 12.91
N GLY A 20 -5.80 -10.67 13.45
CA GLY A 20 -6.59 -11.03 14.61
C GLY A 20 -7.75 -10.08 14.79
N GLN A 21 -8.69 -10.43 15.67
CA GLN A 21 -9.87 -9.62 15.92
C GLN A 21 -9.66 -8.52 16.95
N CYS A 22 -8.78 -8.70 17.92
CA CYS A 22 -8.50 -7.73 18.95
C CYS A 22 -7.02 -7.71 19.30
N PHE A 23 -6.39 -6.57 19.09
CA PHE A 23 -4.98 -6.35 19.45
C PHE A 23 -4.81 -5.54 20.74
N CYS A 24 -5.86 -5.40 21.56
CA CYS A 24 -5.82 -4.60 22.79
C CYS A 24 -4.71 -5.01 23.75
N GLU A 25 -4.48 -6.32 23.94
CA GLU A 25 -3.41 -6.80 24.81
C GLU A 25 -2.02 -6.58 24.20
N ALA A 26 -1.87 -6.74 22.89
CA ALA A 26 -0.63 -6.43 22.19
C ALA A 26 -0.29 -4.93 22.32
N HIS A 27 -1.29 -4.06 22.10
CA HIS A 27 -1.17 -2.61 22.30
C HIS A 27 -0.73 -2.29 23.74
N LYS A 28 -1.39 -2.82 24.76
CA LYS A 28 -1.03 -2.60 26.17
C LYS A 28 0.38 -3.06 26.50
N ARG A 29 0.80 -4.22 25.98
CA ARG A 29 2.16 -4.74 26.19
C ARG A 29 3.21 -3.85 25.53
N MET A 30 3.00 -3.45 24.27
CA MET A 30 3.90 -2.54 23.57
C MET A 30 3.96 -1.17 24.24
N ALA A 31 2.83 -0.63 24.70
CA ALA A 31 2.79 0.64 25.44
C ALA A 31 3.61 0.61 26.74
N ARG A 32 3.60 -0.52 27.46
CA ARG A 32 4.41 -0.68 28.69
C ARG A 32 5.91 -0.78 28.42
N LEU A 33 6.31 -1.26 27.25
CA LEU A 33 7.72 -1.37 26.86
C LEU A 33 8.24 -0.07 26.22
N SER A 34 7.35 0.77 25.73
CA SER A 34 7.70 1.98 25.02
C SER A 34 8.13 3.10 25.97
N VAL A 35 9.20 3.79 25.62
CA VAL A 35 9.46 5.14 26.17
C VAL A 35 8.57 6.16 25.46
N PRO A 36 8.35 7.36 26.04
CA PRO A 36 7.52 8.40 25.41
C PRO A 36 8.00 8.74 23.99
N VAL A 37 7.05 8.85 23.06
CA VAL A 37 7.29 9.31 21.68
C VAL A 37 6.43 10.55 21.42
N PRO A 38 6.80 11.42 20.46
CA PRO A 38 5.96 12.55 20.07
C PRO A 38 4.57 12.08 19.63
N GLU A 39 3.52 12.82 19.97
CA GLU A 39 2.12 12.48 19.66
C GLU A 39 1.91 12.13 18.19
N LYS A 40 2.46 12.92 17.27
CA LYS A 40 2.39 12.67 15.83
C LYS A 40 3.03 11.35 15.36
N VAL A 41 3.86 10.72 16.19
CA VAL A 41 4.46 9.41 15.94
C VAL A 41 3.67 8.33 16.67
N TRP A 42 3.13 8.68 17.86
CA TRP A 42 2.38 7.79 18.72
C TRP A 42 1.09 7.29 18.07
N GLU A 43 0.28 8.20 17.52
CA GLU A 43 -0.99 7.85 16.91
C GLU A 43 -1.17 8.56 15.57
N ARG A 44 -1.61 7.81 14.56
CA ARG A 44 -1.96 8.35 13.25
C ARG A 44 -3.18 7.63 12.71
N GLU A 45 -4.08 8.41 12.15
CA GLU A 45 -5.25 7.90 11.44
C GLU A 45 -5.17 8.23 9.96
N SER A 46 -5.72 7.37 9.14
CA SER A 46 -5.89 7.62 7.71
C SER A 46 -7.03 6.80 7.13
N ASP A 47 -7.77 7.41 6.22
CA ASP A 47 -8.66 6.71 5.31
C ASP A 47 -7.91 6.41 4.02
N GLU A 48 -7.92 5.16 3.63
CA GLU A 48 -7.24 4.67 2.44
C GLU A 48 -8.24 3.89 1.57
N ILE A 49 -8.05 3.95 0.25
CA ILE A 49 -8.75 3.09 -0.68
C ILE A 49 -7.75 2.07 -1.20
N TYR A 50 -8.07 0.79 -1.02
CA TYR A 50 -7.30 -0.30 -1.62
C TYR A 50 -7.99 -0.76 -2.90
N ILE A 51 -7.22 -0.91 -3.96
CA ILE A 51 -7.68 -1.53 -5.19
C ILE A 51 -7.23 -2.99 -5.16
N ILE A 52 -8.21 -3.88 -5.15
CA ILE A 52 -7.99 -5.32 -5.09
C ILE A 52 -8.30 -5.89 -6.46
N SER A 53 -7.39 -6.70 -7.00
CA SER A 53 -7.59 -7.47 -8.22
C SER A 53 -7.73 -8.96 -7.89
N ARG A 54 -8.67 -9.63 -8.53
CA ARG A 54 -8.81 -11.11 -8.46
C ARG A 54 -7.73 -11.85 -9.24
N LYS A 55 -6.99 -11.15 -10.09
CA LYS A 55 -5.94 -11.69 -10.97
C LYS A 55 -4.54 -11.49 -10.42
N ASN A 56 -4.40 -10.73 -9.34
CA ASN A 56 -3.12 -10.33 -8.79
C ASN A 56 -3.08 -10.57 -7.27
N ASP A 57 -2.07 -11.26 -6.81
CA ASP A 57 -1.79 -11.56 -5.40
C ASP A 57 -0.43 -11.03 -4.92
N ILE A 58 0.37 -10.46 -5.82
CA ILE A 58 1.73 -9.97 -5.53
C ILE A 58 1.83 -8.44 -5.42
N ASN A 59 0.88 -7.70 -6.00
CA ASN A 59 0.90 -6.24 -5.98
C ASN A 59 -0.19 -5.71 -5.04
N ASN A 60 0.16 -4.71 -4.26
CA ASN A 60 -0.75 -4.03 -3.34
C ASN A 60 -0.88 -2.57 -3.74
N THR A 61 -2.08 -2.17 -4.12
CA THR A 61 -2.38 -0.80 -4.57
C THR A 61 -3.25 -0.09 -3.55
N LYS A 62 -2.83 1.10 -3.16
CA LYS A 62 -3.62 1.98 -2.29
C LYS A 62 -3.62 3.41 -2.79
N ILE A 63 -4.69 4.12 -2.46
CA ILE A 63 -4.86 5.55 -2.70
C ILE A 63 -5.11 6.24 -1.36
N ARG A 64 -4.38 7.31 -1.10
CA ARG A 64 -4.52 8.14 0.08
C ARG A 64 -4.20 9.58 -0.25
N ASN A 65 -5.07 10.52 0.12
CA ASN A 65 -4.88 11.96 -0.10
C ASN A 65 -4.53 12.31 -1.56
N GLY A 66 -5.26 11.74 -2.52
CA GLY A 66 -5.03 11.97 -3.95
C GLY A 66 -3.76 11.32 -4.52
N LYS A 67 -3.05 10.50 -3.74
CA LYS A 67 -1.82 9.82 -4.16
C LYS A 67 -2.04 8.32 -4.24
N MET A 68 -1.60 7.73 -5.34
CA MET A 68 -1.56 6.29 -5.55
C MET A 68 -0.16 5.75 -5.23
N ASP A 69 -0.10 4.61 -4.55
CA ASP A 69 1.12 3.90 -4.20
C ASP A 69 0.90 2.40 -4.50
N ILE A 70 1.71 1.84 -5.38
CA ILE A 70 1.72 0.42 -5.69
C ILE A 70 3.00 -0.18 -5.16
N LYS A 71 2.88 -1.25 -4.40
CA LYS A 71 4.01 -2.05 -3.91
C LYS A 71 3.89 -3.45 -4.44
N THR A 72 5.02 -4.06 -4.76
CA THR A 72 5.11 -5.47 -5.13
C THR A 72 5.75 -6.29 -4.02
N TYR A 73 5.21 -7.48 -3.78
CA TYR A 73 5.82 -8.48 -2.91
C TYR A 73 7.07 -9.06 -3.60
N VAL A 74 8.14 -9.21 -2.84
CA VAL A 74 9.43 -9.74 -3.33
C VAL A 74 9.71 -11.11 -2.74
N GLN A 75 9.70 -11.22 -1.41
CA GLN A 75 10.06 -12.44 -0.70
C GLN A 75 9.67 -12.36 0.77
N THR A 76 9.76 -13.51 1.45
CA THR A 76 9.70 -13.60 2.91
C THR A 76 11.04 -14.12 3.42
N VAL A 77 11.62 -13.42 4.38
CA VAL A 77 12.87 -13.81 5.07
C VAL A 77 12.60 -13.81 6.58
N ASP A 78 12.81 -14.94 7.22
CA ASP A 78 12.61 -15.12 8.66
C ASP A 78 11.23 -14.65 9.17
N GLY A 79 10.18 -14.91 8.38
CA GLY A 79 8.81 -14.49 8.67
C GLY A 79 8.50 -13.02 8.42
N LEU A 80 9.44 -12.26 7.87
CA LEU A 80 9.28 -10.87 7.48
C LEU A 80 9.07 -10.76 5.98
N GLU A 81 8.03 -10.06 5.56
CA GLU A 81 7.72 -9.82 4.15
C GLU A 81 8.48 -8.58 3.63
N GLN A 82 9.16 -8.74 2.50
CA GLN A 82 9.76 -7.63 1.78
C GLN A 82 8.80 -7.13 0.70
N TRP A 83 8.51 -5.83 0.74
CA TRP A 83 7.67 -5.14 -0.23
C TRP A 83 8.44 -3.98 -0.85
N ASN A 84 8.56 -3.99 -2.17
CA ASN A 84 9.23 -2.93 -2.91
C ASN A 84 8.23 -1.95 -3.52
N PRO A 85 8.51 -0.64 -3.58
CA PRO A 85 7.70 0.29 -4.35
C PRO A 85 7.78 -0.07 -5.84
N LEU A 86 6.64 -0.15 -6.49
CA LEU A 86 6.50 -0.38 -7.92
C LEU A 86 6.17 0.92 -8.64
N MET A 87 5.21 1.69 -8.11
CA MET A 87 4.74 2.94 -8.68
C MET A 87 4.31 3.90 -7.58
N LYS A 88 4.52 5.20 -7.80
CA LYS A 88 3.92 6.30 -7.03
C LYS A 88 3.44 7.37 -8.01
N GLY A 89 2.19 7.80 -7.85
CA GLY A 89 1.59 8.83 -8.68
C GLY A 89 0.58 9.67 -7.89
N GLU A 90 0.23 10.81 -8.46
CA GLU A 90 -0.81 11.71 -7.93
C GLU A 90 -1.91 11.86 -8.99
N PHE A 91 -3.15 12.10 -8.53
CA PHE A 91 -4.24 12.44 -9.43
C PHE A 91 -4.25 13.95 -9.76
N PRO A 92 -4.56 14.35 -11.01
CA PRO A 92 -4.89 13.49 -12.14
C PRO A 92 -3.68 12.64 -12.58
N ILE A 93 -3.94 11.40 -12.99
CA ILE A 93 -2.92 10.43 -13.40
C ILE A 93 -2.88 10.36 -14.93
N SER A 94 -1.68 10.35 -15.52
CA SER A 94 -1.53 10.32 -16.95
C SER A 94 -1.92 8.96 -17.55
N ARG A 95 -2.41 9.00 -18.81
CA ARG A 95 -2.69 7.81 -19.60
C ARG A 95 -1.49 6.86 -19.65
N ALA A 96 -0.29 7.38 -19.88
CA ALA A 96 0.92 6.57 -19.98
C ALA A 96 1.19 5.77 -18.69
N VAL A 97 0.95 6.37 -17.52
CA VAL A 97 1.10 5.68 -16.22
C VAL A 97 0.03 4.61 -16.04
N LEU A 98 -1.21 4.88 -16.44
CA LEU A 98 -2.26 3.86 -16.40
C LEU A 98 -1.92 2.67 -17.30
N GLU A 99 -1.48 2.93 -18.54
CA GLU A 99 -1.14 1.92 -19.54
C GLU A 99 0.08 1.07 -19.17
N ASN A 100 1.14 1.70 -18.65
CA ASN A 100 2.43 1.03 -18.48
C ASN A 100 2.69 0.53 -17.05
N GLU A 101 1.98 1.06 -16.05
CA GLU A 101 2.26 0.75 -14.66
C GLU A 101 1.03 0.24 -13.89
N VAL A 102 -0.11 0.94 -13.95
CA VAL A 102 -1.25 0.67 -13.07
C VAL A 102 -2.02 -0.57 -13.50
N PHE A 103 -2.56 -0.60 -14.72
CA PHE A 103 -3.31 -1.77 -15.20
C PHE A 103 -2.46 -3.03 -15.35
N PRO A 104 -1.20 -2.95 -15.82
CA PRO A 104 -0.29 -4.09 -15.75
C PRO A 104 -0.08 -4.63 -14.32
N ALA A 105 0.01 -3.75 -13.32
CA ALA A 105 0.14 -4.19 -11.93
C ALA A 105 -1.12 -4.88 -11.40
N PHE A 106 -2.31 -4.59 -11.94
CA PHE A 106 -3.55 -5.28 -11.60
C PHE A 106 -3.69 -6.63 -12.31
N MET A 107 -2.92 -6.88 -13.37
CA MET A 107 -3.02 -8.07 -14.22
C MET A 107 -4.42 -8.26 -14.83
N VAL A 108 -5.09 -7.17 -15.15
CA VAL A 108 -6.40 -7.15 -15.81
C VAL A 108 -6.33 -6.45 -17.16
N GLU A 109 -7.31 -6.74 -18.01
CA GLU A 109 -7.46 -6.04 -19.28
C GLU A 109 -7.68 -4.55 -19.03
N MET A 110 -6.93 -3.72 -19.77
CA MET A 110 -7.03 -2.28 -19.67
C MET A 110 -8.28 -1.78 -20.42
N PRO A 111 -9.06 -0.86 -19.83
CA PRO A 111 -10.16 -0.25 -20.54
C PRO A 111 -9.64 0.66 -21.67
N ALA A 112 -10.51 1.00 -22.60
CA ALA A 112 -10.19 2.02 -23.62
C ALA A 112 -9.96 3.38 -22.93
N LEU A 113 -8.80 3.98 -23.19
CA LEU A 113 -8.43 5.27 -22.65
C LEU A 113 -8.49 6.33 -23.76
N ASP A 114 -9.33 7.34 -23.59
CA ASP A 114 -9.65 8.39 -24.58
C ASP A 114 -9.10 9.78 -24.22
N LYS A 115 -8.46 9.90 -23.04
CA LYS A 115 -7.89 11.15 -22.51
C LYS A 115 -6.41 11.02 -22.21
N ASP A 116 -5.72 12.13 -22.10
CA ASP A 116 -4.30 12.17 -21.70
C ASP A 116 -4.11 12.02 -20.18
N GLU A 117 -5.11 12.47 -19.40
CA GLU A 117 -5.11 12.39 -17.94
C GLU A 117 -6.49 12.02 -17.40
N TYR A 118 -6.51 11.37 -16.23
CA TYR A 118 -7.71 10.88 -15.57
C TYR A 118 -7.76 11.33 -14.12
N THR A 119 -8.90 11.86 -13.71
CA THR A 119 -9.16 12.21 -12.32
C THR A 119 -9.31 10.97 -11.45
N TYR A 120 -9.30 11.16 -10.13
CA TYR A 120 -9.58 10.09 -9.19
C TYR A 120 -10.94 9.42 -9.41
N GLU A 121 -11.98 10.24 -9.65
CA GLU A 121 -13.35 9.77 -9.88
C GLU A 121 -13.47 8.93 -11.14
N GLU A 122 -12.83 9.36 -12.22
CA GLU A 122 -12.79 8.61 -13.49
C GLU A 122 -12.07 7.27 -13.32
N PHE A 123 -10.92 7.27 -12.65
CA PHE A 123 -10.18 6.05 -12.33
C PHE A 123 -11.01 5.08 -11.49
N ILE A 124 -11.67 5.56 -10.43
CA ILE A 124 -12.56 4.72 -9.61
C ILE A 124 -13.75 4.20 -10.43
N GLY A 125 -14.24 4.98 -11.38
CA GLY A 125 -15.25 4.54 -12.35
C GLY A 125 -14.77 3.34 -13.18
N MET A 126 -13.54 3.38 -13.69
CA MET A 126 -12.92 2.25 -14.43
C MET A 126 -12.76 1.01 -13.54
N VAL A 127 -12.30 1.21 -12.29
CA VAL A 127 -12.17 0.10 -11.32
C VAL A 127 -13.52 -0.57 -11.06
N LYS A 128 -14.58 0.22 -10.86
CA LYS A 128 -15.94 -0.31 -10.61
C LYS A 128 -16.55 -1.01 -11.81
N ALA A 129 -16.19 -0.59 -13.02
CA ALA A 129 -16.67 -1.20 -14.27
C ALA A 129 -15.99 -2.55 -14.58
N ASN A 130 -14.82 -2.80 -13.99
CA ASN A 130 -14.07 -4.03 -14.22
C ASN A 130 -14.50 -5.12 -13.21
N PRO A 131 -15.01 -6.30 -13.67
CA PRO A 131 -15.51 -7.35 -12.79
C PRO A 131 -14.42 -8.02 -11.92
N ASP A 132 -13.16 -7.90 -12.32
CA ASP A 132 -12.02 -8.47 -11.59
C ASP A 132 -11.40 -7.50 -10.60
N LEU A 133 -11.89 -6.25 -10.52
CA LEU A 133 -11.39 -5.22 -9.60
C LEU A 133 -12.43 -4.85 -8.53
N ALA A 134 -11.94 -4.47 -7.37
CA ALA A 134 -12.75 -3.90 -6.30
C ALA A 134 -12.01 -2.74 -5.61
N ALA A 135 -12.74 -1.65 -5.34
CA ALA A 135 -12.26 -0.56 -4.49
C ALA A 135 -12.79 -0.76 -3.07
N VAL A 136 -11.90 -0.93 -2.11
CA VAL A 136 -12.24 -1.18 -0.69
C VAL A 136 -11.76 -0.02 0.16
N ARG A 137 -12.69 0.60 0.87
CA ARG A 137 -12.37 1.66 1.84
C ARG A 137 -11.89 1.05 3.14
N VAL A 138 -10.74 1.52 3.63
CA VAL A 138 -10.12 1.06 4.88
C VAL A 138 -9.82 2.27 5.75
N HIS A 139 -10.39 2.30 6.95
CA HIS A 139 -9.95 3.19 8.01
C HIS A 139 -8.80 2.53 8.75
N LYS A 140 -7.70 3.25 8.92
CA LYS A 140 -6.49 2.72 9.53
C LYS A 140 -6.05 3.60 10.69
N GLN A 141 -5.89 2.98 11.86
CA GLN A 141 -5.17 3.54 12.99
C GLN A 141 -3.78 2.91 13.10
N ARG A 142 -2.77 3.72 13.37
CA ARG A 142 -1.41 3.27 13.57
C ARG A 142 -0.87 3.85 14.86
N PHE A 143 -0.34 2.98 15.70
CA PHE A 143 0.35 3.34 16.94
C PHE A 143 1.86 3.15 16.76
N GLY A 144 2.64 4.12 17.19
CA GLY A 144 4.10 4.06 17.20
C GLY A 144 4.62 3.83 18.62
N TYR A 145 5.59 2.95 18.74
CA TYR A 145 6.23 2.66 20.02
C TYR A 145 7.75 2.84 19.89
N MET A 146 8.40 3.24 20.96
CA MET A 146 9.86 3.34 21.02
C MET A 146 10.38 2.28 21.99
N VAL A 147 10.90 1.19 21.46
CA VAL A 147 11.44 0.07 22.22
C VAL A 147 12.91 -0.11 21.87
N ASN A 148 13.80 -0.11 22.85
CA ASN A 148 15.24 -0.24 22.65
C ASN A 148 15.79 0.73 21.59
N ASN A 149 15.39 2.02 21.66
CA ASN A 149 15.77 3.07 20.71
C ASN A 149 15.33 2.83 19.26
N THR A 150 14.37 1.93 19.04
CA THR A 150 13.81 1.65 17.71
C THR A 150 12.32 1.96 17.71
N ILE A 151 11.85 2.67 16.68
CA ILE A 151 10.42 2.92 16.46
C ILE A 151 9.81 1.66 15.83
N CYS A 152 8.78 1.12 16.50
CA CYS A 152 8.02 -0.05 16.05
C CYS A 152 6.62 0.35 15.61
#